data_74686d25672cfb265575dc59e025ebca
#
_entry.id   74686d25672cfb265575dc59e025ebca
#
_cell.length_a   1.000
_cell.length_b   1.000
_cell.length_c   1.000
_cell.angle_alpha   90.00
_cell.angle_beta   90.00
_cell.angle_gamma   90.00
#
_symmetry.space_group_name_H-M   'P 1'
#
loop_
_entity.id
_entity.type
_entity.pdbx_description
1 polymer ?
#
loop_
_entity_poly.entity_id
_entity_poly.type
_entity_poly.pdbx_seq_one_letter_code
_entity_poly.pdbx_strand_id
1 'polypeptide(L)'
;MEAFDVLGDPVRRRILELLIDGESPAGMLGAVVQDEFGISQPAVSAHLRVLRENGFASVRAVGTRRLYAVEPEPLRELDEWLGRYRKFWSQRLDALETELARGRRDRRNSRPTTDEERDGGQIQG
;
A
#
# COMPACT_ATOMS: atom_id res chain seq x y z
N MET A 1 8.04 -9.77 -17.25
CA MET A 1 8.23 -9.20 -15.92
C MET A 1 7.08 -9.65 -15.05
N GLU A 2 7.38 -10.16 -13.88
CA GLU A 2 6.31 -10.63 -13.03
C GLU A 2 5.66 -9.49 -12.27
N ALA A 3 4.47 -9.75 -11.73
CA ALA A 3 3.71 -8.73 -11.03
C ALA A 3 4.49 -8.07 -9.90
N PHE A 4 5.25 -8.85 -9.14
CA PHE A 4 6.02 -8.27 -8.05
C PHE A 4 7.14 -7.37 -8.57
N ASP A 5 7.70 -7.69 -9.72
CA ASP A 5 8.71 -6.82 -10.32
C ASP A 5 8.12 -5.48 -10.69
N VAL A 6 6.91 -5.49 -11.25
CA VAL A 6 6.25 -4.25 -11.63
C VAL A 6 6.01 -3.40 -10.39
N LEU A 7 5.51 -3.99 -9.33
CA LEU A 7 5.18 -3.26 -8.12
C LEU A 7 6.39 -2.99 -7.24
N GLY A 8 7.55 -3.51 -7.61
CA GLY A 8 8.77 -3.24 -6.86
C GLY A 8 9.26 -1.81 -7.01
N ASP A 9 8.78 -1.09 -7.99
CA ASP A 9 9.20 0.28 -8.23
C ASP A 9 8.22 1.27 -7.60
N PRO A 10 8.69 2.20 -6.76
CA PRO A 10 7.78 3.12 -6.08
C PRO A 10 7.07 4.10 -7.01
N VAL A 11 7.68 4.45 -8.15
CA VAL A 11 7.01 5.34 -9.09
C VAL A 11 5.81 4.63 -9.70
N ARG A 12 5.99 3.36 -10.09
CA ARG A 12 4.90 2.61 -10.68
C ARG A 12 3.76 2.40 -9.68
N ARG A 13 4.10 2.12 -8.41
CA ARG A 13 3.05 2.03 -7.38
C ARG A 13 2.31 3.34 -7.24
N ARG A 14 3.04 4.47 -7.29
CA ARG A 14 2.40 5.77 -7.15
C ARG A 14 1.45 6.06 -8.31
N ILE A 15 1.84 5.71 -9.52
CA ILE A 15 0.98 5.88 -10.68
C ILE A 15 -0.32 5.10 -10.51
N LEU A 16 -0.22 3.86 -10.05
CA LEU A 16 -1.42 3.06 -9.83
C LEU A 16 -2.31 3.66 -8.74
N GLU A 17 -1.72 4.23 -7.70
CA GLU A 17 -2.50 4.91 -6.67
C GLU A 17 -3.25 6.11 -7.25
N LEU A 18 -2.61 6.84 -8.14
CA LEU A 18 -3.26 7.98 -8.75
C LEU A 18 -4.43 7.57 -9.66
N LEU A 19 -4.42 6.35 -10.15
CA LEU A 19 -5.47 5.86 -11.03
C LEU A 19 -6.64 5.20 -10.30
N ILE A 20 -6.53 5.07 -8.98
CA ILE A 20 -7.52 4.29 -8.26
C ILE A 20 -8.91 4.93 -8.32
N ASP A 21 -8.99 6.24 -8.44
CA ASP A 21 -10.26 6.94 -8.48
C ASP A 21 -10.79 7.18 -9.89
N GLY A 22 -10.09 6.71 -10.89
CA GLY A 22 -10.56 6.84 -12.27
C GLY A 22 -9.45 7.14 -13.24
N GLU A 23 -9.81 7.23 -14.51
CA GLU A 23 -8.87 7.51 -15.58
C GLU A 23 -8.18 8.85 -15.38
N SER A 24 -6.93 8.92 -15.85
CA SER A 24 -6.17 10.16 -15.76
C SER A 24 -5.31 10.33 -17.01
N PRO A 25 -5.14 11.56 -17.49
CA PRO A 25 -4.28 11.80 -18.64
C PRO A 25 -2.82 11.56 -18.29
N ALA A 26 -2.07 11.05 -19.27
CA ALA A 26 -0.65 10.78 -19.08
C ALA A 26 0.10 12.02 -18.59
N GLY A 27 -0.24 13.20 -19.10
CA GLY A 27 0.43 14.43 -18.69
C GLY A 27 0.23 14.75 -17.23
N MET A 28 -0.96 14.49 -16.70
CA MET A 28 -1.22 14.73 -15.30
C MET A 28 -0.47 13.76 -14.42
N LEU A 29 -0.47 12.48 -14.79
CA LEU A 29 0.29 11.47 -14.05
C LEU A 29 1.77 11.83 -14.04
N GLY A 30 2.29 12.24 -15.21
CA GLY A 30 3.69 12.61 -15.32
C GLY A 30 4.05 13.81 -14.47
N ALA A 31 3.18 14.82 -14.45
CA ALA A 31 3.46 16.02 -13.67
C ALA A 31 3.60 15.70 -12.18
N VAL A 32 2.71 14.84 -11.67
CA VAL A 32 2.73 14.48 -10.27
C VAL A 32 3.99 13.70 -9.91
N VAL A 33 4.30 12.66 -10.68
CA VAL A 33 5.44 11.82 -10.31
C VAL A 33 6.77 12.49 -10.60
N GLN A 34 6.85 13.37 -11.59
CA GLN A 34 8.06 14.13 -11.81
C GLN A 34 8.34 15.06 -10.63
N ASP A 35 7.28 15.67 -10.12
CA ASP A 35 7.43 16.55 -8.97
C ASP A 35 7.80 15.76 -7.72
N GLU A 36 7.17 14.65 -7.49
CA GLU A 36 7.40 13.87 -6.26
C GLU A 36 8.71 13.12 -6.25
N PHE A 37 9.15 12.61 -7.41
CA PHE A 37 10.32 11.75 -7.47
C PHE A 37 11.53 12.36 -8.18
N GLY A 38 11.36 13.52 -8.78
CA GLY A 38 12.49 14.18 -9.46
C GLY A 38 12.98 13.43 -10.68
N ILE A 39 12.09 12.74 -11.40
CA ILE A 39 12.51 11.98 -12.56
C ILE A 39 12.15 12.70 -13.85
N SER A 40 12.76 12.26 -14.94
CA SER A 40 12.58 12.90 -16.24
C SER A 40 11.30 12.39 -16.93
N GLN A 41 10.88 13.14 -17.94
CA GLN A 41 9.74 12.71 -18.75
C GLN A 41 9.97 11.36 -19.42
N PRO A 42 11.13 11.09 -20.02
CA PRO A 42 11.37 9.75 -20.57
C PRO A 42 11.26 8.65 -19.52
N ALA A 43 11.66 8.93 -18.28
CA ALA A 43 11.54 7.95 -17.21
C ALA A 43 10.07 7.68 -16.90
N VAL A 44 9.24 8.73 -16.88
CA VAL A 44 7.80 8.56 -16.69
C VAL A 44 7.22 7.69 -17.80
N SER A 45 7.58 8.00 -19.05
CA SER A 45 7.09 7.23 -20.19
C SER A 45 7.48 5.77 -20.10
N ALA A 46 8.69 5.49 -19.61
CA ALA A 46 9.14 4.12 -19.46
C ALA A 46 8.31 3.38 -18.40
N HIS A 47 8.00 4.04 -17.30
CA HIS A 47 7.17 3.42 -16.25
C HIS A 47 5.75 3.17 -16.74
N LEU A 48 5.18 4.12 -17.47
CA LEU A 48 3.85 3.93 -18.03
C LEU A 48 3.81 2.76 -19.01
N ARG A 49 4.87 2.61 -19.81
CA ARG A 49 4.94 1.50 -20.74
C ARG A 49 5.01 0.17 -20.00
N VAL A 50 5.81 0.08 -18.94
CA VAL A 50 5.91 -1.15 -18.17
C VAL A 50 4.54 -1.52 -17.59
N LEU A 51 3.83 -0.55 -17.03
CA LEU A 51 2.50 -0.83 -16.48
C LEU A 51 1.55 -1.32 -17.56
N ARG A 52 1.58 -0.70 -18.74
CA ARG A 52 0.68 -1.09 -19.80
C ARG A 52 1.05 -2.44 -20.39
N GLU A 53 2.33 -2.68 -20.63
CA GLU A 53 2.76 -3.94 -21.25
C GLU A 53 2.57 -5.13 -20.32
N ASN A 54 2.53 -4.90 -19.03
CA ASN A 54 2.33 -5.98 -18.07
C ASN A 54 0.90 -6.06 -17.56
N GLY A 55 -0.02 -5.34 -18.19
CA GLY A 55 -1.44 -5.50 -17.91
C GLY A 55 -1.95 -4.81 -16.66
N PHE A 56 -1.13 -3.94 -16.04
CA PHE A 56 -1.57 -3.20 -14.86
C PHE A 56 -2.35 -1.94 -15.22
N ALA A 57 -2.20 -1.46 -16.43
CA ALA A 57 -2.89 -0.28 -16.89
C ALA A 57 -3.29 -0.44 -18.33
N SER A 58 -4.38 0.23 -18.71
CA SER A 58 -4.80 0.33 -20.10
C SER A 58 -4.75 1.80 -20.48
N VAL A 59 -4.73 2.06 -21.80
CA VAL A 59 -4.69 3.42 -22.28
C VAL A 59 -5.66 3.53 -23.45
N ARG A 60 -6.37 4.67 -23.53
CA ARG A 60 -7.20 4.96 -24.70
C ARG A 60 -6.95 6.39 -25.11
N ALA A 61 -7.05 6.62 -26.40
CA ALA A 61 -6.84 7.95 -26.94
C ALA A 61 -8.16 8.69 -26.98
N VAL A 62 -8.16 9.94 -26.53
CA VAL A 62 -9.32 10.80 -26.62
C VAL A 62 -8.79 12.13 -27.15
N GLY A 63 -9.02 12.40 -28.44
CA GLY A 63 -8.41 13.54 -29.08
C GLY A 63 -6.90 13.41 -29.09
N THR A 64 -6.21 14.40 -28.57
CA THR A 64 -4.76 14.35 -28.48
C THR A 64 -4.28 13.81 -27.15
N ARG A 65 -5.22 13.40 -26.29
CA ARG A 65 -4.86 12.94 -24.94
C ARG A 65 -4.84 11.43 -24.88
N ARG A 66 -4.01 10.91 -23.99
CA ARG A 66 -3.99 9.50 -23.69
C ARG A 66 -4.43 9.34 -22.27
N LEU A 67 -5.54 8.63 -22.07
CA LEU A 67 -6.10 8.42 -20.74
C LEU A 67 -5.74 7.03 -20.27
N TYR A 68 -5.10 6.97 -19.11
CA TYR A 68 -4.71 5.71 -18.49
C TYR A 68 -5.72 5.31 -17.43
N ALA A 69 -5.96 4.02 -17.32
CA ALA A 69 -6.85 3.47 -16.29
C ALA A 69 -6.17 2.26 -15.67
N VAL A 70 -6.42 2.00 -14.39
CA VAL A 70 -5.87 0.82 -13.74
C VAL A 70 -6.65 -0.40 -14.21
N GLU A 71 -5.93 -1.50 -14.40
CA GLU A 71 -6.54 -2.79 -14.71
C GLU A 71 -6.46 -3.65 -13.46
N PRO A 72 -7.58 -4.15 -12.97
CA PRO A 72 -7.57 -4.84 -11.67
C PRO A 72 -7.03 -6.25 -11.70
N GLU A 73 -6.96 -6.88 -12.88
CA GLU A 73 -6.67 -8.31 -12.92
C GLU A 73 -5.33 -8.71 -12.30
N PRO A 74 -4.20 -8.05 -12.63
CA PRO A 74 -2.94 -8.44 -12.00
C PRO A 74 -2.94 -8.17 -10.51
N LEU A 75 -3.66 -7.13 -10.07
CA LEU A 75 -3.77 -6.83 -8.63
C LEU A 75 -4.57 -7.90 -7.93
N ARG A 76 -5.61 -8.42 -8.59
CA ARG A 76 -6.41 -9.49 -8.02
C ARG A 76 -5.59 -10.76 -7.88
N GLU A 77 -4.71 -11.04 -8.82
CA GLU A 77 -3.83 -12.20 -8.73
C GLU A 77 -2.87 -12.08 -7.55
N LEU A 78 -2.35 -10.88 -7.33
CA LEU A 78 -1.49 -10.65 -6.17
C LEU A 78 -2.28 -10.82 -4.88
N ASP A 79 -3.50 -10.32 -4.85
CA ASP A 79 -4.35 -10.45 -3.69
C ASP A 79 -4.64 -11.92 -3.38
N GLU A 80 -4.87 -12.72 -4.39
CA GLU A 80 -5.09 -14.15 -4.20
C GLU A 80 -3.84 -14.82 -3.64
N TRP A 81 -2.67 -14.45 -4.15
CA TRP A 81 -1.44 -15.02 -3.65
C TRP A 81 -1.23 -14.63 -2.19
N LEU A 82 -1.44 -13.38 -1.86
CA LEU A 82 -1.32 -12.92 -0.48
C LEU A 82 -2.35 -13.58 0.42
N GLY A 83 -3.50 -13.98 -0.13
CA GLY A 83 -4.53 -14.65 0.63
C GLY A 83 -4.07 -15.93 1.29
N ARG A 84 -3.06 -16.59 0.71
CA ARG A 84 -2.49 -17.81 1.30
C ARG A 84 -1.88 -17.52 2.66
N TYR A 85 -1.46 -16.28 2.89
CA TYR A 85 -0.76 -15.90 4.11
C TYR A 85 -1.64 -15.11 5.07
N ARG A 86 -2.84 -14.67 4.63
CA ARG A 86 -3.68 -13.83 5.45
C ARG A 86 -4.03 -14.46 6.77
N LYS A 87 -4.45 -15.70 6.74
CA LYS A 87 -4.82 -16.40 7.96
C LYS A 87 -3.62 -16.53 8.88
N PHE A 88 -2.46 -16.80 8.30
CA PHE A 88 -1.23 -16.97 9.06
C PHE A 88 -0.88 -15.68 9.84
N TRP A 89 -0.82 -14.55 9.17
CA TRP A 89 -0.43 -13.33 9.87
C TRP A 89 -1.57 -12.79 10.73
N SER A 90 -2.84 -12.99 10.35
CA SER A 90 -3.95 -12.59 11.20
C SER A 90 -3.93 -13.33 12.51
N GLN A 91 -3.70 -14.63 12.47
CA GLN A 91 -3.62 -15.40 13.70
C GLN A 91 -2.48 -14.95 14.58
N ARG A 92 -1.34 -14.64 13.97
CA ARG A 92 -0.20 -14.20 14.75
C ARG A 92 -0.44 -12.82 15.36
N LEU A 93 -1.06 -11.91 14.63
CA LEU A 93 -1.36 -10.60 15.16
C LEU A 93 -2.42 -10.69 16.27
N ASP A 94 -3.41 -11.54 16.10
CA ASP A 94 -4.41 -11.74 17.13
C ASP A 94 -3.79 -12.32 18.39
N ALA A 95 -2.89 -13.27 18.24
CA ALA A 95 -2.21 -13.86 19.38
C ALA A 95 -1.38 -12.81 20.11
N LEU A 96 -0.69 -11.95 19.36
CA LEU A 96 0.12 -10.91 19.96
C LEU A 96 -0.77 -9.91 20.70
N GLU A 97 -1.89 -9.53 20.11
CA GLU A 97 -2.81 -8.62 20.78
C GLU A 97 -3.35 -9.24 22.06
N THR A 98 -3.66 -10.52 22.05
CA THR A 98 -4.13 -11.21 23.22
C THR A 98 -3.08 -11.23 24.31
N GLU A 99 -1.84 -11.50 23.94
CA GLU A 99 -0.78 -11.51 24.90
C GLU A 99 -0.51 -10.14 25.49
N LEU A 100 -0.56 -9.10 24.68
CA LEU A 100 -0.38 -7.76 25.18
C LEU A 100 -1.52 -7.37 26.13
N ALA A 101 -2.75 -7.75 25.81
CA ALA A 101 -3.87 -7.46 26.68
C ALA A 101 -3.73 -8.23 28.00
N ARG A 102 -3.30 -9.48 27.93
CA ARG A 102 -3.11 -10.26 29.12
C ARG A 102 -1.99 -9.68 29.99
N GLY A 103 -0.91 -9.27 29.37
CA GLY A 103 0.20 -8.66 30.07
C GLY A 103 -0.20 -7.37 30.76
N ARG A 104 -1.01 -6.55 30.11
CA ARG A 104 -1.47 -5.33 30.73
C ARG A 104 -2.36 -5.64 31.92
N ARG A 105 -3.24 -6.64 31.82
CA ARG A 105 -4.10 -7.00 32.90
C ARG A 105 -3.31 -7.55 34.07
N ASP A 106 -2.31 -8.38 33.79
CA ASP A 106 -1.48 -8.93 34.85
C ASP A 106 -0.70 -7.85 35.56
N ARG A 107 -0.15 -6.87 34.84
CA ARG A 107 0.56 -5.80 35.47
C ARG A 107 -0.35 -4.99 36.36
N ARG A 108 -1.59 -4.73 35.90
CA ARG A 108 -2.51 -3.97 36.69
C ARG A 108 -2.88 -4.70 37.96
N ASN A 109 -3.07 -6.01 37.88
CA ASN A 109 -3.43 -6.77 39.03
C ASN A 109 -2.31 -6.91 40.04
N SER A 110 -1.07 -6.88 39.63
CA SER A 110 0.02 -7.07 40.57
C SER A 110 0.58 -5.76 41.10
N ARG A 111 0.08 -4.61 40.70
CA ARG A 111 0.65 -3.36 41.12
C ARG A 111 0.10 -2.97 42.48
N PRO A 112 0.93 -2.47 43.36
CA PRO A 112 0.41 -2.01 44.65
C PRO A 112 -0.49 -0.83 44.47
N THR A 113 -1.41 -0.69 45.41
CA THR A 113 -2.37 0.35 45.29
C THR A 113 -1.76 1.71 45.36
N THR A 114 -0.76 1.86 46.19
CA THR A 114 -0.19 3.18 46.28
C THR A 114 0.56 3.60 45.07
N ASP A 115 1.13 2.65 44.37
CA ASP A 115 1.87 3.01 43.23
C ASP A 115 1.01 3.34 42.13
N GLU A 116 -0.14 2.79 42.06
CA GLU A 116 -0.85 2.92 40.93
C GLU A 116 -1.21 4.24 40.63
N GLU A 117 -1.37 5.05 41.58
CA GLU A 117 -1.76 6.25 41.14
C GLU A 117 -0.76 6.98 40.48
N ARG A 118 0.49 6.80 40.73
CA ARG A 118 1.41 7.55 40.06
C ARG A 118 1.61 7.12 38.70
N ASP A 119 1.59 5.89 38.47
CA ASP A 119 1.80 5.47 37.24
C ASP A 119 0.70 5.24 36.48
N GLY A 120 -0.42 5.09 37.04
CA GLY A 120 -1.48 4.65 36.34
C GLY A 120 -1.74 5.28 35.15
N GLY A 121 -1.53 6.44 35.11
CA GLY A 121 -1.82 6.98 33.95
C GLY A 121 -1.05 6.54 32.90
N GLN A 122 0.11 6.41 33.11
CA GLN A 122 0.82 6.24 32.09
C GLN A 122 0.82 5.12 31.51
N ILE A 123 0.75 4.36 31.96
CA ILE A 123 0.87 3.36 31.31
C ILE A 123 0.08 2.91 30.62
N GLN A 124 -0.46 2.80 30.75
CA GLN A 124 -1.15 2.22 30.12
C GLN A 124 -1.49 2.28 29.17
N GLY A 125 -1.33 2.69 28.98
CA GLY A 125 -1.57 2.74 27.71
C GLY A 125 -1.90 1.67 27.11
#